data_32a5f6b6827310dd27ca551d79332f3d
#
_entry.id   32a5f6b6827310dd27ca551d79332f3d
#
_cell.length_a   1.000
_cell.length_b   1.000
_cell.length_c   1.000
_cell.angle_alpha   90.00
_cell.angle_beta   90.00
_cell.angle_gamma   90.00
#
_symmetry.space_group_name_H-M   'P 1'
#
loop_
_entity.id
_entity.type
_entity.pdbx_description
1 polymer ?
#
loop_
_entity_poly.entity_id
_entity_poly.type
_entity_poly.pdbx_seq_one_letter_code
_entity_poly.pdbx_strand_id
1 'polypeptide(L)'
;TNPASAVMCGMKVVPVACDDNGNVDLDDLKNKAEKHSQELAALMVTYPSTHGVFEAQIKEICDIVHANGGQVYMDGANMNAQVGLCRPGEIGADVCHLNLHKTFCIPHGGGGPGMGPIGVASHLVPFLPGHAVVEIPPNPPLVRGGESSPPLLPS
;
A
#
# COMPACT_ATOMS: atom_id res chain seq x y z
N THR A 1 -6.68 8.62 9.49
CA THR A 1 -5.92 7.44 9.97
C THR A 1 -4.56 7.35 9.27
N ASN A 2 -4.54 7.42 7.94
CA ASN A 2 -3.28 7.30 7.16
C ASN A 2 -2.26 8.39 7.51
N PRO A 3 -2.61 9.69 7.61
CA PRO A 3 -1.67 10.70 8.07
C PRO A 3 -1.10 10.42 9.46
N ALA A 4 -1.93 9.94 10.38
CA ALA A 4 -1.48 9.61 11.73
C ALA A 4 -0.48 8.44 11.73
N SER A 5 -0.73 7.41 10.92
CA SER A 5 0.19 6.28 10.76
C SER A 5 1.54 6.72 10.18
N ALA A 6 1.55 7.60 9.19
CA ALA A 6 2.77 8.15 8.63
C ALA A 6 3.58 8.93 9.69
N VAL A 7 2.93 9.77 10.49
CA VAL A 7 3.59 10.49 11.59
C VAL A 7 4.16 9.53 12.64
N MET A 8 3.44 8.47 12.98
CA MET A 8 3.94 7.44 13.93
C MET A 8 5.18 6.72 13.40
N CYS A 9 5.34 6.61 12.08
CA CYS A 9 6.55 6.09 11.45
C CYS A 9 7.69 7.13 11.32
N GLY A 10 7.51 8.32 11.87
CA GLY A 10 8.51 9.40 11.81
C GLY A 10 8.51 10.20 10.49
N MET A 11 7.51 10.00 9.65
CA MET A 11 7.40 10.71 8.37
C MET A 11 6.70 12.06 8.52
N LYS A 12 7.13 13.03 7.71
CA LYS A 12 6.44 14.32 7.57
C LYS A 12 5.31 14.18 6.55
N VAL A 13 4.12 14.55 6.95
CA VAL A 13 2.95 14.52 6.07
C VAL A 13 2.81 15.83 5.30
N VAL A 14 2.66 15.72 3.99
CA VAL A 14 2.35 16.82 3.08
C VAL A 14 1.02 16.50 2.40
N PRO A 15 -0.09 17.16 2.76
CA PRO A 15 -1.38 16.88 2.16
C PRO A 15 -1.41 17.35 0.69
N VAL A 16 -2.04 16.55 -0.17
CA VAL A 16 -2.35 16.88 -1.56
C VAL A 16 -3.81 17.33 -1.63
N ALA A 17 -4.07 18.39 -2.39
CA ALA A 17 -5.41 18.90 -2.59
C ALA A 17 -6.27 17.96 -3.43
N CYS A 18 -7.58 18.13 -3.32
CA CYS A 18 -8.58 17.52 -4.20
C CYS A 18 -9.33 18.61 -4.95
N ASP A 19 -9.84 18.26 -6.13
CA ASP A 19 -10.75 19.11 -6.88
C ASP A 19 -12.17 19.09 -6.27
N ASP A 20 -13.08 19.91 -6.83
CA ASP A 20 -14.47 20.01 -6.36
C ASP A 20 -15.27 18.71 -6.53
N ASN A 21 -14.78 17.77 -7.34
CA ASN A 21 -15.38 16.46 -7.56
C ASN A 21 -14.79 15.36 -6.65
N GLY A 22 -13.80 15.72 -5.85
CA GLY A 22 -13.11 14.80 -4.93
C GLY A 22 -11.98 13.99 -5.57
N ASN A 23 -11.57 14.30 -6.80
CA ASN A 23 -10.38 13.72 -7.41
C ASN A 23 -9.12 14.40 -6.88
N VAL A 24 -7.99 13.70 -6.97
CA VAL A 24 -6.69 14.26 -6.62
C VAL A 24 -6.32 15.37 -7.61
N ASP A 25 -5.93 16.53 -7.09
CA ASP A 25 -5.39 17.62 -7.90
C ASP A 25 -3.99 17.24 -8.38
N LEU A 26 -3.88 16.92 -9.68
CA LEU A 26 -2.61 16.47 -10.28
C LEU A 26 -1.53 17.56 -10.31
N ASP A 27 -1.92 18.82 -10.50
CA ASP A 27 -0.97 19.93 -10.52
C ASP A 27 -0.38 20.15 -9.13
N ASP A 28 -1.22 20.10 -8.10
CA ASP A 28 -0.76 20.18 -6.73
C ASP A 28 0.11 18.97 -6.35
N LEU A 29 -0.28 17.76 -6.74
CA LEU A 29 0.52 16.54 -6.52
C LEU A 29 1.89 16.67 -7.17
N LYS A 30 1.95 17.05 -8.45
CA LYS A 30 3.19 17.18 -9.21
C LYS A 30 4.12 18.21 -8.59
N ASN A 31 3.61 19.39 -8.29
CA ASN A 31 4.37 20.46 -7.65
C ASN A 31 4.98 20.02 -6.29
N LYS A 32 4.20 19.28 -5.49
CA LYS A 32 4.64 18.79 -4.19
C LYS A 32 5.64 17.64 -4.33
N ALA A 33 5.40 16.70 -5.24
CA ALA A 33 6.32 15.60 -5.51
C ALA A 33 7.69 16.12 -5.99
N GLU A 34 7.72 17.04 -6.92
CA GLU A 34 8.94 17.67 -7.42
C GLU A 34 9.67 18.44 -6.31
N LYS A 35 8.94 19.27 -5.55
CA LYS A 35 9.49 20.04 -4.44
C LYS A 35 10.15 19.18 -3.36
N HIS A 36 9.60 18.02 -3.09
CA HIS A 36 10.04 17.09 -2.05
C HIS A 36 10.77 15.86 -2.57
N SER A 37 11.16 15.83 -3.85
CA SER A 37 11.72 14.66 -4.51
C SER A 37 12.93 14.04 -3.79
N GLN A 38 13.73 14.84 -3.07
CA GLN A 38 14.88 14.35 -2.30
C GLN A 38 14.48 13.62 -0.99
N GLU A 39 13.26 13.82 -0.53
CA GLU A 39 12.76 13.31 0.74
C GLU A 39 11.46 12.50 0.57
N LEU A 40 10.96 12.36 -0.67
CA LEU A 40 9.69 11.71 -0.96
C LEU A 40 9.78 10.21 -0.69
N ALA A 41 9.21 9.78 0.43
CA ALA A 41 9.14 8.36 0.76
C ALA A 41 7.98 7.66 0.05
N ALA A 42 6.77 8.17 0.23
CA ALA A 42 5.58 7.56 -0.36
C ALA A 42 4.41 8.54 -0.50
N LEU A 43 3.52 8.24 -1.44
CA LEU A 43 2.15 8.73 -1.46
C LEU A 43 1.26 7.66 -0.82
N MET A 44 0.38 8.06 0.11
CA MET A 44 -0.71 7.22 0.60
C MET A 44 -2.01 7.63 -0.08
N VAL A 45 -2.66 6.70 -0.74
CA VAL A 45 -3.94 6.92 -1.44
C VAL A 45 -4.92 5.82 -1.09
N THR A 46 -6.17 6.19 -0.81
CA THR A 46 -7.29 5.25 -0.67
C THR A 46 -7.99 5.12 -2.02
N TYR A 47 -8.10 3.89 -2.55
CA TYR A 47 -8.71 3.66 -3.86
C TYR A 47 -9.71 2.49 -3.83
N PRO A 48 -10.96 2.68 -4.28
CA PRO A 48 -11.60 3.98 -4.51
C PRO A 48 -11.55 4.88 -3.27
N SER A 49 -11.70 6.20 -3.47
CA SER A 49 -11.57 7.16 -2.38
C SER A 49 -12.65 6.98 -1.30
N THR A 50 -12.43 7.56 -0.13
CA THR A 50 -13.43 7.61 0.96
C THR A 50 -14.72 8.31 0.55
N HIS A 51 -14.65 9.18 -0.47
CA HIS A 51 -15.82 9.84 -1.07
C HIS A 51 -16.53 8.98 -2.12
N GLY A 52 -16.08 7.74 -2.36
CA GLY A 52 -16.64 6.84 -3.36
C GLY A 52 -16.22 7.16 -4.80
N VAL A 53 -15.18 7.95 -4.97
CA VAL A 53 -14.64 8.32 -6.29
C VAL A 53 -13.64 7.29 -6.76
N PHE A 54 -13.88 6.69 -7.92
CA PHE A 54 -12.85 6.00 -8.68
C PHE A 54 -12.01 7.04 -9.42
N GLU A 55 -10.82 7.28 -8.92
CA GLU A 55 -9.87 8.21 -9.52
C GLU A 55 -9.50 7.76 -10.93
N ALA A 56 -9.97 8.48 -11.95
CA ALA A 56 -9.74 8.12 -13.34
C ALA A 56 -8.24 8.18 -13.72
N GLN A 57 -7.50 9.05 -13.05
CA GLN A 57 -6.09 9.34 -13.30
C GLN A 57 -5.16 8.60 -12.34
N ILE A 58 -5.64 7.54 -11.69
CA ILE A 58 -4.86 6.82 -10.66
C ILE A 58 -3.50 6.34 -11.17
N LYS A 59 -3.39 5.92 -12.42
CA LYS A 59 -2.11 5.50 -13.01
C LYS A 59 -1.15 6.67 -13.15
N GLU A 60 -1.64 7.81 -13.63
CA GLU A 60 -0.84 9.03 -13.75
C GLU A 60 -0.36 9.52 -12.38
N ILE A 61 -1.20 9.42 -11.36
CA ILE A 61 -0.83 9.70 -9.97
C ILE A 61 0.35 8.81 -9.54
N CYS A 62 0.28 7.51 -9.81
CA CYS A 62 1.37 6.59 -9.50
C CYS A 62 2.66 6.95 -10.26
N ASP A 63 2.53 7.25 -11.56
CA ASP A 63 3.67 7.61 -12.40
C ASP A 63 4.38 8.89 -11.93
N ILE A 64 3.62 9.91 -11.51
CA ILE A 64 4.17 11.16 -10.94
C ILE A 64 5.00 10.85 -9.70
N VAL A 65 4.49 10.01 -8.80
CA VAL A 65 5.18 9.66 -7.56
C VAL A 65 6.45 8.88 -7.85
N HIS A 66 6.38 7.87 -8.71
CA HIS A 66 7.53 7.04 -9.10
C HIS A 66 8.61 7.87 -9.82
N ALA A 67 8.22 8.78 -10.70
CA ALA A 67 9.17 9.67 -11.39
C ALA A 67 9.96 10.56 -10.43
N ASN A 68 9.42 10.82 -9.24
CA ASN A 68 10.06 11.59 -8.17
C ASN A 68 10.69 10.72 -7.07
N GLY A 69 10.84 9.41 -7.29
CA GLY A 69 11.53 8.48 -6.40
C GLY A 69 10.71 7.96 -5.22
N GLY A 70 9.44 8.34 -5.13
CA GLY A 70 8.52 7.86 -4.08
C GLY A 70 7.90 6.51 -4.40
N GLN A 71 7.29 5.89 -3.38
CA GLN A 71 6.49 4.68 -3.50
C GLN A 71 5.00 5.01 -3.40
N VAL A 72 4.14 4.14 -3.92
CA VAL A 72 2.69 4.30 -3.78
C VAL A 72 2.15 3.27 -2.79
N TYR A 73 1.65 3.75 -1.66
CA TYR A 73 0.94 2.96 -0.68
C TYR A 73 -0.56 3.10 -0.90
N MET A 74 -1.19 2.05 -1.39
CA MET A 74 -2.64 2.00 -1.60
C MET A 74 -3.34 1.45 -0.35
N ASP A 75 -4.21 2.25 0.23
CA ASP A 75 -5.13 1.79 1.27
C ASP A 75 -6.23 0.95 0.61
N GLY A 76 -6.18 -0.35 0.86
CA GLY A 76 -7.12 -1.34 0.33
C GLY A 76 -8.39 -1.53 1.16
N ALA A 77 -8.76 -0.57 2.00
CA ALA A 77 -9.99 -0.63 2.80
C ALA A 77 -11.24 -0.82 1.93
N ASN A 78 -11.23 -0.31 0.71
CA ASN A 78 -12.30 -0.41 -0.26
C ASN A 78 -12.06 -1.49 -1.34
N MET A 79 -11.25 -2.50 -1.04
CA MET A 79 -10.91 -3.59 -1.98
C MET A 79 -12.13 -4.29 -2.56
N ASN A 80 -13.24 -4.37 -1.84
CA ASN A 80 -14.50 -4.93 -2.31
C ASN A 80 -15.01 -4.27 -3.61
N ALA A 81 -14.68 -3.01 -3.84
CA ALA A 81 -15.05 -2.30 -5.07
C ALA A 81 -14.06 -2.57 -6.24
N GLN A 82 -12.91 -3.17 -5.96
CA GLN A 82 -11.90 -3.49 -6.97
C GLN A 82 -11.94 -4.95 -7.44
N VAL A 83 -12.44 -5.85 -6.59
CA VAL A 83 -12.45 -7.30 -6.87
C VAL A 83 -13.14 -7.60 -8.20
N GLY A 84 -12.40 -8.28 -9.08
CA GLY A 84 -12.88 -8.63 -10.43
C GLY A 84 -12.81 -7.50 -11.46
N LEU A 85 -12.47 -6.27 -11.06
CA LEU A 85 -12.41 -5.11 -11.95
C LEU A 85 -10.99 -4.61 -12.20
N CYS A 86 -10.17 -4.53 -11.16
CA CYS A 86 -8.79 -4.05 -11.26
C CYS A 86 -7.91 -4.66 -10.17
N ARG A 87 -6.59 -4.46 -10.31
CA ARG A 87 -5.59 -4.97 -9.37
C ARG A 87 -4.65 -3.85 -8.95
N PRO A 88 -4.39 -3.68 -7.64
CA PRO A 88 -3.47 -2.64 -7.15
C PRO A 88 -2.11 -2.61 -7.84
N GLY A 89 -1.48 -3.77 -8.05
CA GLY A 89 -0.18 -3.85 -8.71
C GLY A 89 -0.20 -3.44 -10.19
N GLU A 90 -1.31 -3.66 -10.89
CA GLU A 90 -1.47 -3.24 -12.30
C GLU A 90 -1.80 -1.74 -12.43
N ILE A 91 -2.29 -1.15 -11.35
CA ILE A 91 -2.53 0.30 -11.24
C ILE A 91 -1.23 1.03 -11.00
N GLY A 92 -0.27 0.42 -10.30
CA GLY A 92 1.00 1.03 -9.94
C GLY A 92 1.23 1.14 -8.43
N ALA A 93 0.42 0.46 -7.62
CA ALA A 93 0.67 0.43 -6.17
C ALA A 93 1.87 -0.47 -5.85
N ASP A 94 2.78 0.05 -5.02
CA ASP A 94 3.95 -0.69 -4.50
C ASP A 94 3.61 -1.45 -3.23
N VAL A 95 2.69 -0.92 -2.45
CA VAL A 95 2.17 -1.52 -1.22
C VAL A 95 0.66 -1.41 -1.22
N CYS A 96 -0.03 -2.48 -0.82
CA CYS A 96 -1.47 -2.44 -0.57
C CYS A 96 -1.80 -3.26 0.66
N HIS A 97 -2.43 -2.66 1.66
CA HIS A 97 -3.02 -3.40 2.77
C HIS A 97 -4.50 -3.72 2.50
N LEU A 98 -4.98 -4.80 3.11
CA LEU A 98 -6.36 -5.24 3.03
C LEU A 98 -7.02 -5.19 4.39
N ASN A 99 -8.29 -4.80 4.42
CA ASN A 99 -9.12 -4.95 5.60
C ASN A 99 -10.01 -6.19 5.43
N LEU A 100 -9.61 -7.31 6.03
CA LEU A 100 -10.36 -8.56 5.92
C LEU A 100 -11.77 -8.47 6.49
N HIS A 101 -11.98 -7.63 7.47
CA HIS A 101 -13.28 -7.37 8.09
C HIS A 101 -14.23 -6.53 7.22
N LYS A 102 -13.78 -6.04 6.07
CA LYS A 102 -14.61 -5.31 5.11
C LYS A 102 -14.90 -6.17 3.89
N THR A 103 -13.86 -6.54 3.15
CA THR A 103 -13.98 -7.29 1.89
C THR A 103 -14.25 -8.77 2.12
N PHE A 104 -13.71 -9.39 3.16
CA PHE A 104 -13.71 -10.84 3.37
C PHE A 104 -14.57 -11.32 4.54
N CYS A 105 -15.30 -10.43 5.18
CA CYS A 105 -16.27 -10.76 6.22
C CYS A 105 -15.73 -11.63 7.37
N ILE A 106 -14.51 -11.36 7.85
CA ILE A 106 -14.02 -12.07 9.04
C ILE A 106 -14.93 -11.81 10.24
N PRO A 107 -15.08 -12.77 11.16
CA PRO A 107 -16.06 -12.68 12.24
C PRO A 107 -15.66 -11.63 13.30
N HIS A 108 -16.29 -10.49 13.27
CA HIS A 108 -16.08 -9.43 14.25
C HIS A 108 -16.65 -9.79 15.63
N GLY A 109 -17.74 -10.54 15.66
CA GLY A 109 -18.33 -11.04 16.90
C GLY A 109 -17.44 -11.97 17.69
N GLY A 110 -16.46 -12.60 17.02
CA GLY A 110 -15.43 -13.43 17.62
C GLY A 110 -14.12 -12.71 17.87
N GLY A 111 -14.03 -11.45 17.51
CA GLY A 111 -12.82 -10.63 17.64
C GLY A 111 -12.94 -9.38 16.81
N GLY A 112 -12.20 -8.39 17.01
CA GLY A 112 -12.18 -7.17 16.19
C GLY A 112 -11.33 -7.31 14.92
N PRO A 113 -11.06 -6.22 14.24
CA PRO A 113 -10.13 -6.15 13.12
C PRO A 113 -8.70 -6.40 13.62
N GLY A 114 -8.33 -7.66 13.80
CA GLY A 114 -7.03 -8.08 14.32
C GLY A 114 -6.02 -8.45 13.24
N MET A 115 -6.38 -8.35 11.96
CA MET A 115 -5.58 -8.78 10.84
C MET A 115 -5.58 -7.74 9.72
N GLY A 116 -4.41 -7.46 9.17
CA GLY A 116 -4.22 -6.57 8.04
C GLY A 116 -3.18 -7.15 7.09
N PRO A 117 -3.54 -8.07 6.18
CA PRO A 117 -2.61 -8.56 5.18
C PRO A 117 -2.10 -7.41 4.32
N ILE A 118 -0.84 -7.51 3.93
CA ILE A 118 -0.18 -6.53 3.08
C ILE A 118 0.46 -7.23 1.90
N GLY A 119 0.22 -6.71 0.71
CA GLY A 119 0.94 -7.09 -0.50
C GLY A 119 1.94 -6.01 -0.87
N VAL A 120 3.12 -6.41 -1.33
CA VAL A 120 4.16 -5.48 -1.75
C VAL A 120 4.72 -5.83 -3.12
N ALA A 121 5.22 -4.83 -3.84
CA ALA A 121 6.00 -5.02 -5.05
C ALA A 121 7.33 -5.73 -4.73
N SER A 122 7.87 -6.46 -5.71
CA SER A 122 9.03 -7.35 -5.50
C SER A 122 10.26 -6.65 -4.91
N HIS A 123 10.50 -5.39 -5.27
CA HIS A 123 11.63 -4.61 -4.76
C HIS A 123 11.52 -4.26 -3.27
N LEU A 124 10.32 -4.33 -2.68
CA LEU A 124 10.08 -4.08 -1.27
C LEU A 124 10.13 -5.33 -0.40
N VAL A 125 10.17 -6.52 -1.00
CA VAL A 125 10.22 -7.80 -0.27
C VAL A 125 11.35 -7.86 0.77
N PRO A 126 12.59 -7.39 0.48
CA PRO A 126 13.69 -7.41 1.45
C PRO A 126 13.45 -6.56 2.70
N PHE A 127 12.49 -5.66 2.67
CA PHE A 127 12.16 -4.74 3.78
C PHE A 127 10.96 -5.21 4.60
N LEU A 128 10.35 -6.34 4.24
CA LEU A 128 9.24 -6.89 5.03
C LEU A 128 9.74 -7.33 6.40
N PRO A 129 8.93 -7.14 7.46
CA PRO A 129 9.28 -7.62 8.79
C PRO A 129 9.36 -9.16 8.79
N GLY A 130 10.40 -9.68 9.41
CA GLY A 130 10.61 -11.11 9.63
C GLY A 130 10.44 -11.49 11.10
N HIS A 131 10.64 -12.76 11.38
CA HIS A 131 10.64 -13.26 12.77
C HIS A 131 11.92 -12.82 13.48
N ALA A 132 11.82 -12.30 14.70
CA ALA A 132 12.94 -11.70 15.43
C ALA A 132 14.11 -12.67 15.74
N VAL A 133 13.86 -13.98 15.71
CA VAL A 133 14.85 -15.02 15.96
C VAL A 133 15.26 -15.81 14.71
N VAL A 134 14.84 -15.40 13.54
CA VAL A 134 15.21 -16.03 12.26
C VAL A 134 16.00 -15.02 11.44
N GLU A 135 17.26 -15.32 11.14
CA GLU A 135 18.02 -14.57 10.16
C GLU A 135 17.39 -14.80 8.77
N ILE A 136 16.82 -13.75 8.21
CA ILE A 136 16.33 -13.78 6.84
C ILE A 136 17.54 -13.57 5.92
N PRO A 137 17.90 -14.54 5.06
CA PRO A 137 18.98 -14.33 4.11
C PRO A 137 18.65 -13.14 3.21
N PRO A 138 19.65 -12.33 2.82
CA PRO A 138 19.45 -11.20 1.96
C PRO A 138 19.01 -11.66 0.58
N ASN A 139 17.85 -11.74 0.20
CA ASN A 139 17.17 -12.35 -0.95
C ASN A 139 16.64 -13.77 -0.65
N PRO A 140 15.62 -13.90 0.21
CA PRO A 140 14.98 -15.18 0.34
C PRO A 140 14.43 -15.64 -1.02
N PRO A 141 14.61 -16.91 -1.41
CA PRO A 141 14.05 -17.40 -2.66
C PRO A 141 12.53 -17.22 -2.65
N LEU A 142 11.99 -16.70 -3.74
CA LEU A 142 10.55 -16.64 -3.94
C LEU A 142 10.01 -18.08 -3.98
N VAL A 143 9.38 -18.51 -2.91
CA VAL A 143 8.67 -19.80 -2.90
C VAL A 143 7.45 -19.65 -3.81
N ARG A 144 7.54 -20.15 -5.04
CA ARG A 144 6.37 -20.32 -5.89
C ARG A 144 5.46 -21.33 -5.23
N GLY A 145 4.19 -21.02 -5.08
CA GLY A 145 3.21 -21.92 -4.50
C GLY A 145 3.27 -23.30 -5.17
N GLY A 146 3.65 -24.32 -4.41
CA GLY A 146 3.83 -25.70 -4.87
C GLY A 146 5.14 -26.36 -4.43
N GLU A 147 6.13 -25.61 -3.96
CA GLU A 147 7.35 -26.21 -3.38
C GLU A 147 7.19 -26.33 -1.86
N SER A 148 7.49 -27.50 -1.33
CA SER A 148 7.42 -27.82 0.08
C SER A 148 8.26 -26.85 0.91
N SER A 149 7.68 -26.27 1.94
CA SER A 149 8.40 -25.50 2.95
C SER A 149 9.62 -26.27 3.45
N PRO A 150 10.76 -25.59 3.69
CA PRO A 150 11.88 -26.25 4.34
C PRO A 150 11.45 -26.80 5.70
N PRO A 151 12.02 -27.93 6.16
CA PRO A 151 11.64 -28.55 7.42
C PRO A 151 11.84 -27.55 8.57
N LEU A 152 10.86 -27.47 9.45
CA LEU A 152 10.97 -26.77 10.71
C LEU A 152 12.17 -27.31 11.47
N LEU A 153 13.01 -26.46 12.01
CA LEU A 153 14.14 -26.86 12.83
C LEU A 153 13.68 -27.77 13.99
N PRO A 154 14.44 -28.82 14.34
CA PRO A 154 14.09 -29.67 15.46
C PRO A 154 14.07 -28.90 16.76
N SER A 155 13.10 -29.22 17.59
CA SER A 155 12.87 -28.70 18.94
C SER A 155 14.04 -28.94 19.88
#